data_13db4434a809615d12ecd319fdcf0ced
#
_entry.id   13db4434a809615d12ecd319fdcf0ced
#
_cell.length_a   1.000
_cell.length_b   1.000
_cell.length_c   1.000
_cell.angle_alpha   90.00
_cell.angle_beta   90.00
_cell.angle_gamma   90.00
#
_symmetry.space_group_name_H-M   'P 1'
#
loop_
_entity.id
_entity.type
_entity.pdbx_description
1 polymer ?
#
loop_
_entity_poly.entity_id
_entity_poly.type
_entity_poly.pdbx_seq_one_letter_code
_entity_poly.pdbx_strand_id
1 'polypeptide(L)'
;MDNSNETIVSFKEVTKQYGDLVVLDKLNLDIKQNEMVSIIGPSGSGKTTVLRVLMTLEKINQGVIHLDGEPLTHMNENGKFVEANEKYLRERRSKIGMVFQQFNLFPHMTALQNCIEAPIEVLGMKKEEAEERALDLL
;
A
#
# COMPACT_ATOMS: atom_id res chain seq x y z
N MET A 1 -10.64 19.64 -15.44
CA MET A 1 -11.15 19.71 -14.06
C MET A 1 -10.01 19.33 -13.16
N ASP A 2 -9.65 20.22 -12.25
CA ASP A 2 -8.48 20.04 -11.37
C ASP A 2 -8.84 19.03 -10.28
N ASN A 3 -8.38 17.78 -10.42
CA ASN A 3 -8.62 16.68 -9.46
C ASN A 3 -7.74 16.80 -8.20
N SER A 4 -7.09 17.93 -7.98
CA SER A 4 -6.11 18.13 -6.89
C SER A 4 -6.71 18.07 -5.47
N ASN A 5 -8.02 17.92 -5.32
CA ASN A 5 -8.70 17.90 -4.02
C ASN A 5 -9.32 16.54 -3.66
N GLU A 6 -9.13 15.52 -4.47
CA GLU A 6 -9.66 14.18 -4.23
C GLU A 6 -8.79 13.41 -3.24
N THR A 7 -9.40 12.87 -2.18
CA THR A 7 -8.71 12.03 -1.21
C THR A 7 -8.48 10.65 -1.79
N ILE A 8 -7.22 10.26 -1.96
CA ILE A 8 -6.84 8.95 -2.50
C ILE A 8 -6.63 7.90 -1.41
N VAL A 9 -6.16 8.32 -0.22
CA VAL A 9 -6.00 7.43 0.94
C VAL A 9 -6.68 8.07 2.14
N SER A 10 -7.48 7.30 2.86
CA SER A 10 -8.13 7.76 4.10
C SER A 10 -8.05 6.69 5.18
N PHE A 11 -7.49 7.06 6.32
CA PHE A 11 -7.52 6.28 7.56
C PHE A 11 -8.61 6.85 8.44
N LYS A 12 -9.54 6.01 8.92
CA LYS A 12 -10.63 6.41 9.81
C LYS A 12 -10.61 5.56 11.06
N GLU A 13 -10.31 6.17 12.20
CA GLU A 13 -10.26 5.55 13.52
C GLU A 13 -9.42 4.26 13.55
N VAL A 14 -8.30 4.25 12.80
CA VAL A 14 -7.48 3.06 12.62
C VAL A 14 -6.66 2.79 13.87
N THR A 15 -6.91 1.63 14.48
CA THR A 15 -6.15 1.13 15.63
C THR A 15 -5.37 -0.11 15.24
N LYS A 16 -4.09 -0.14 15.60
CA LYS A 16 -3.20 -1.31 15.49
C LYS A 16 -2.52 -1.56 16.82
N GLN A 17 -2.64 -2.80 17.30
CA GLN A 17 -1.96 -3.23 18.53
C GLN A 17 -1.27 -4.58 18.32
N TYR A 18 -0.23 -4.81 19.10
CA TYR A 18 0.51 -6.06 19.21
C TYR A 18 0.49 -6.51 20.67
N GLY A 19 -0.33 -7.53 20.96
CA GLY A 19 -0.64 -7.86 22.36
C GLY A 19 -1.24 -6.65 23.08
N ASP A 20 -0.64 -6.23 24.18
CA ASP A 20 -1.10 -5.08 24.97
C ASP A 20 -0.54 -3.72 24.47
N LEU A 21 0.39 -3.74 23.50
CA LEU A 21 1.00 -2.53 22.98
C LEU A 21 0.16 -1.94 21.84
N VAL A 22 -0.46 -0.79 22.09
CA VAL A 22 -1.14 0.00 21.05
C VAL A 22 -0.09 0.83 20.31
N VAL A 23 0.04 0.61 19.01
CA VAL A 23 1.01 1.29 18.14
C VAL A 23 0.35 2.39 17.31
N LEU A 24 -0.87 2.15 16.83
CA LEU A 24 -1.72 3.17 16.22
C LEU A 24 -3.00 3.24 17.05
N ASP A 25 -3.31 4.42 17.54
CA ASP A 25 -4.49 4.67 18.37
C ASP A 25 -5.43 5.63 17.65
N LYS A 26 -6.52 5.08 17.09
CA LYS A 26 -7.56 5.82 16.36
C LYS A 26 -7.01 6.82 15.35
N LEU A 27 -6.01 6.38 14.58
CA LEU A 27 -5.38 7.22 13.57
C LEU A 27 -6.40 7.68 12.53
N ASN A 28 -6.48 9.00 12.35
CA ASN A 28 -7.21 9.66 11.29
C ASN A 28 -6.20 10.40 10.40
N LEU A 29 -6.17 10.07 9.11
CA LEU A 29 -5.25 10.66 8.14
C LEU A 29 -5.88 10.60 6.76
N ASP A 30 -5.98 11.73 6.10
CA ASP A 30 -6.38 11.81 4.70
C ASP A 30 -5.19 12.28 3.86
N ILE A 31 -4.97 11.63 2.72
CA ILE A 31 -3.95 11.98 1.73
C ILE A 31 -4.64 12.26 0.41
N LYS A 32 -4.41 13.44 -0.13
CA LYS A 32 -5.00 13.88 -1.39
C LYS A 32 -4.15 13.48 -2.59
N GLN A 33 -4.75 13.51 -3.75
CA GLN A 33 -4.03 13.29 -5.00
C GLN A 33 -2.90 14.31 -5.17
N ASN A 34 -1.73 13.84 -5.60
CA ASN A 34 -0.49 14.62 -5.75
C ASN A 34 0.04 15.25 -4.44
N GLU A 35 -0.44 14.82 -3.29
CA GLU A 35 0.07 15.28 -2.00
C GLU A 35 1.28 14.44 -1.58
N MET A 36 2.31 15.12 -1.03
CA MET A 36 3.44 14.48 -0.39
C MET A 36 3.29 14.60 1.13
N VAL A 37 3.17 13.46 1.81
CA VAL A 37 3.04 13.40 3.27
C VAL A 37 4.30 12.80 3.88
N SER A 38 4.87 13.49 4.87
CA SER A 38 6.01 12.99 5.66
C SER A 38 5.57 12.64 7.08
N ILE A 39 5.91 11.43 7.52
CA ILE A 39 5.67 10.97 8.89
C ILE A 39 6.97 11.03 9.67
N ILE A 40 7.01 11.85 10.70
CA ILE A 40 8.19 12.11 11.54
C ILE A 40 7.91 11.62 12.96
N GLY A 41 8.92 11.07 13.61
CA GLY A 41 8.85 10.60 14.99
C GLY A 41 10.02 9.72 15.37
N PRO A 42 10.22 9.43 16.67
CA PRO A 42 11.30 8.58 17.15
C PRO A 42 11.17 7.13 16.63
N SER A 43 12.24 6.35 16.80
CA SER A 43 12.19 4.91 16.50
C SER A 43 11.12 4.23 17.37
N GLY A 44 10.35 3.32 16.77
CA GLY A 44 9.26 2.61 17.47
C GLY A 44 7.93 3.39 17.59
N SER A 45 7.82 4.61 17.07
CA SER A 45 6.58 5.40 17.13
C SER A 45 5.48 4.97 16.14
N GLY A 46 5.63 3.86 15.44
CA GLY A 46 4.60 3.33 14.54
C GLY A 46 4.65 3.83 13.09
N LYS A 47 5.64 4.64 12.70
CA LYS A 47 5.75 5.16 11.30
C LYS A 47 5.69 4.07 10.25
N THR A 48 6.51 3.03 10.41
CA THR A 48 6.53 1.88 9.50
C THR A 48 5.22 1.10 9.56
N THR A 49 4.57 1.06 10.74
CA THR A 49 3.29 0.38 10.90
C THR A 49 2.19 1.03 10.07
N VAL A 50 2.16 2.36 9.95
CA VAL A 50 1.23 3.08 9.07
C VAL A 50 1.36 2.59 7.62
N LEU A 51 2.59 2.49 7.12
CA LEU A 51 2.85 1.98 5.76
C LEU A 51 2.48 0.49 5.62
N ARG A 52 2.79 -0.34 6.63
CA ARG A 52 2.51 -1.78 6.61
C ARG A 52 1.01 -2.08 6.59
N VAL A 53 0.21 -1.34 7.35
CA VAL A 53 -1.25 -1.50 7.34
C VAL A 53 -1.88 -0.98 6.04
N LEU A 54 -1.33 0.09 5.46
CA LEU A 54 -1.74 0.59 4.14
C LEU A 54 -1.46 -0.44 3.04
N MET A 55 -0.31 -1.10 3.09
CA MET A 55 0.05 -2.18 2.16
C MET A 55 -0.64 -3.51 2.48
N THR A 56 -1.53 -3.55 3.47
CA THR A 56 -2.17 -4.78 3.96
C THR A 56 -1.20 -5.92 4.32
N LEU A 57 0.04 -5.56 4.66
CA LEU A 57 1.05 -6.47 5.21
C LEU A 57 0.80 -6.76 6.69
N GLU A 58 0.03 -5.90 7.35
CA GLU A 58 -0.42 -6.02 8.72
C GLU A 58 -1.93 -5.77 8.78
N LYS A 59 -2.65 -6.61 9.53
CA LYS A 59 -4.08 -6.38 9.79
C LYS A 59 -4.26 -5.30 10.84
N ILE A 60 -5.25 -4.44 10.65
CA ILE A 60 -5.70 -3.49 11.66
C ILE A 60 -6.60 -4.19 12.68
N ASN A 61 -6.70 -3.64 13.89
CA ASN A 61 -7.60 -4.16 14.93
C ASN A 61 -8.96 -3.47 14.88
N GLN A 62 -8.99 -2.17 14.55
CA GLN A 62 -10.22 -1.37 14.45
C GLN A 62 -10.06 -0.29 13.39
N GLY A 63 -11.19 0.27 12.96
CA GLY A 63 -11.24 1.33 11.97
C GLY A 63 -11.30 0.80 10.53
N VAL A 64 -11.11 1.68 9.57
CA VAL A 64 -11.11 1.35 8.15
C VAL A 64 -10.10 2.20 7.40
N ILE A 65 -9.48 1.62 6.37
CA ILE A 65 -8.62 2.31 5.43
C ILE A 65 -9.33 2.29 4.07
N HIS A 66 -9.42 3.45 3.42
CA HIS A 66 -9.93 3.58 2.06
C HIS A 66 -8.79 3.90 1.10
N LEU A 67 -8.87 3.36 -0.11
CA LEU A 67 -8.02 3.66 -1.24
C LEU A 67 -8.92 3.97 -2.45
N ASP A 68 -8.77 5.13 -3.06
CA ASP A 68 -9.63 5.63 -4.14
C ASP A 68 -11.13 5.59 -3.76
N GLY A 69 -11.47 5.98 -2.53
CA GLY A 69 -12.85 5.95 -2.01
C GLY A 69 -13.39 4.56 -1.63
N GLU A 70 -12.68 3.48 -1.98
CA GLU A 70 -13.07 2.11 -1.70
C GLU A 70 -12.38 1.57 -0.45
N PRO A 71 -13.07 0.81 0.42
CA PRO A 71 -12.45 0.23 1.60
C PRO A 71 -11.38 -0.78 1.19
N LEU A 72 -10.19 -0.64 1.79
CA LEU A 72 -9.04 -1.48 1.52
C LEU A 72 -9.09 -2.80 2.33
N THR A 73 -9.53 -2.73 3.57
CA THR A 73 -9.51 -3.84 4.54
C THR A 73 -10.82 -4.63 4.59
N HIS A 74 -11.87 -4.10 3.97
CA HIS A 74 -13.19 -4.71 3.93
C HIS A 74 -13.74 -4.65 2.50
N MET A 75 -14.68 -5.52 2.19
CA MET A 75 -15.37 -5.55 0.90
C MET A 75 -16.88 -5.71 1.12
N ASN A 76 -17.67 -5.26 0.15
CA ASN A 76 -19.11 -5.51 0.15
C ASN A 76 -19.37 -6.86 -0.51
N GLU A 77 -19.92 -7.79 0.25
CA GLU A 77 -20.36 -9.09 -0.24
C GLU A 77 -21.85 -9.26 0.05
N ASN A 78 -22.66 -9.27 -1.02
CA ASN A 78 -24.14 -9.39 -0.92
C ASN A 78 -24.79 -8.37 0.03
N GLY A 79 -24.31 -7.11 0.03
CA GLY A 79 -24.83 -6.05 0.89
C GLY A 79 -24.33 -6.08 2.34
N LYS A 80 -23.41 -6.98 2.67
CA LYS A 80 -22.73 -7.03 3.96
C LYS A 80 -21.28 -6.55 3.84
N PHE A 81 -20.85 -5.78 4.83
CA PHE A 81 -19.48 -5.33 4.95
C PHE A 81 -18.66 -6.41 5.68
N VAL A 82 -17.82 -7.12 4.93
CA VAL A 82 -17.02 -8.25 5.42
C VAL A 82 -15.54 -7.99 5.27
N GLU A 83 -14.69 -8.71 6.01
CA GLU A 83 -13.23 -8.62 5.85
C GLU A 83 -12.84 -9.00 4.42
N ALA A 84 -11.94 -8.23 3.82
CA ALA A 84 -11.48 -8.42 2.45
C ALA A 84 -10.74 -9.76 2.29
N ASN A 85 -11.08 -10.49 1.25
CA ASN A 85 -10.36 -11.72 0.88
C ASN A 85 -9.06 -11.41 0.11
N GLU A 86 -8.19 -12.42 -0.02
CA GLU A 86 -6.88 -12.25 -0.67
C GLU A 86 -6.97 -11.80 -2.13
N LYS A 87 -7.99 -12.19 -2.87
CA LYS A 87 -8.17 -11.73 -4.25
C LYS A 87 -8.42 -10.23 -4.30
N TYR A 88 -9.33 -9.74 -3.47
CA TYR A 88 -9.63 -8.32 -3.34
C TYR A 88 -8.40 -7.51 -2.90
N LEU A 89 -7.67 -8.02 -1.89
CA LEU A 89 -6.44 -7.36 -1.40
C LEU A 89 -5.36 -7.27 -2.48
N ARG A 90 -5.18 -8.30 -3.31
CA ARG A 90 -4.20 -8.28 -4.41
C ARG A 90 -4.53 -7.20 -5.45
N GLU A 91 -5.80 -7.08 -5.84
CA GLU A 91 -6.24 -6.03 -6.77
C GLU A 91 -5.98 -4.63 -6.22
N ARG A 92 -6.16 -4.44 -4.91
CA ARG A 92 -5.89 -3.15 -4.26
C ARG A 92 -4.40 -2.88 -4.10
N ARG A 93 -3.63 -3.88 -3.66
CA ARG A 93 -2.16 -3.75 -3.54
C ARG A 93 -1.47 -3.41 -4.86
N SER A 94 -1.97 -3.88 -6.00
CA SER A 94 -1.38 -3.56 -7.31
C SER A 94 -1.43 -2.06 -7.66
N LYS A 95 -2.27 -1.28 -6.98
CA LYS A 95 -2.37 0.18 -7.13
C LYS A 95 -1.39 0.95 -6.25
N ILE A 96 -0.70 0.29 -5.31
CA ILE A 96 0.18 0.93 -4.33
C ILE A 96 1.59 0.39 -4.52
N GLY A 97 2.56 1.27 -4.76
CA GLY A 97 3.97 0.92 -4.73
C GLY A 97 4.58 1.18 -3.35
N MET A 98 5.50 0.32 -2.91
CA MET A 98 6.28 0.51 -1.70
C MET A 98 7.77 0.41 -1.97
N VAL A 99 8.53 1.38 -1.49
CA VAL A 99 9.99 1.32 -1.47
C VAL A 99 10.43 0.93 -0.06
N PHE A 100 11.11 -0.20 0.06
CA PHE A 100 11.62 -0.68 1.34
C PHE A 100 12.95 -0.03 1.69
N GLN A 101 13.24 0.11 2.99
CA GLN A 101 14.50 0.63 3.49
C GLN A 101 15.69 -0.26 3.08
N GLN A 102 15.50 -1.57 3.06
CA GLN A 102 16.40 -2.53 2.44
C GLN A 102 15.88 -2.74 1.02
N PHE A 103 16.76 -2.75 0.03
CA PHE A 103 16.40 -2.83 -1.39
C PHE A 103 15.54 -4.06 -1.74
N ASN A 104 15.63 -5.13 -0.95
CA ASN A 104 14.87 -6.38 -1.12
C ASN A 104 14.99 -6.96 -2.54
N LEU A 105 16.17 -6.82 -3.13
CA LEU A 105 16.45 -7.36 -4.44
C LEU A 105 16.60 -8.88 -4.39
N PHE A 106 16.19 -9.55 -5.45
CA PHE A 106 16.45 -10.96 -5.67
C PHE A 106 17.95 -11.16 -6.00
N PRO A 107 18.75 -11.75 -5.12
CA PRO A 107 20.20 -11.79 -5.28
C PRO A 107 20.68 -12.66 -6.45
N HIS A 108 19.81 -13.54 -6.96
CA HIS A 108 20.07 -14.41 -8.11
C HIS A 108 19.66 -13.76 -9.45
N MET A 109 19.12 -12.56 -9.43
CA MET A 109 18.69 -11.81 -10.61
C MET A 109 19.60 -10.63 -10.90
N THR A 110 19.75 -10.29 -12.16
CA THR A 110 20.42 -9.05 -12.58
C THR A 110 19.61 -7.81 -12.18
N ALA A 111 20.18 -6.61 -12.28
CA ALA A 111 19.47 -5.35 -12.04
C ALA A 111 18.23 -5.24 -12.95
N LEU A 112 18.40 -5.48 -14.24
CA LEU A 112 17.31 -5.45 -15.22
C LEU A 112 16.21 -6.47 -14.85
N GLN A 113 16.56 -7.71 -14.52
CA GLN A 113 15.61 -8.73 -14.11
C GLN A 113 14.82 -8.30 -12.86
N ASN A 114 15.48 -7.72 -11.85
CA ASN A 114 14.80 -7.18 -10.68
C ASN A 114 13.80 -6.05 -11.02
N CYS A 115 14.11 -5.22 -12.01
CA CYS A 115 13.23 -4.13 -12.44
C CYS A 115 11.99 -4.62 -13.19
N ILE A 116 12.13 -5.66 -14.01
CA ILE A 116 11.06 -6.13 -14.90
C ILE A 116 10.16 -7.21 -14.29
N GLU A 117 10.59 -7.87 -13.20
CA GLU A 117 9.86 -9.00 -12.59
C GLU A 117 8.42 -8.61 -12.21
N ALA A 118 8.26 -7.59 -11.39
CA ALA A 118 6.94 -7.18 -10.95
C ALA A 118 6.05 -6.61 -12.09
N PRO A 119 6.55 -5.77 -13.01
CA PRO A 119 5.80 -5.37 -14.20
C PRO A 119 5.26 -6.54 -15.03
N ILE A 120 6.04 -7.59 -15.21
CA ILE A 120 5.61 -8.76 -15.97
C ILE A 120 4.64 -9.63 -15.16
N GLU A 121 5.05 -10.06 -13.97
CA GLU A 121 4.30 -11.05 -13.18
C GLU A 121 3.03 -10.49 -12.51
N VAL A 122 3.05 -9.22 -12.11
CA VAL A 122 1.93 -8.60 -11.37
C VAL A 122 1.04 -7.76 -12.28
N LEU A 123 1.63 -6.98 -13.20
CA LEU A 123 0.89 -6.07 -14.06
C LEU A 123 0.57 -6.69 -15.43
N GLY A 124 1.13 -7.87 -15.76
CA GLY A 124 0.93 -8.53 -17.03
C GLY A 124 1.54 -7.79 -18.24
N MET A 125 2.56 -6.95 -17.97
CA MET A 125 3.26 -6.20 -19.01
C MET A 125 4.02 -7.16 -19.93
N LYS A 126 4.09 -6.86 -21.23
CA LYS A 126 4.92 -7.64 -22.14
C LYS A 126 6.39 -7.46 -21.81
N LYS A 127 7.18 -8.50 -21.96
CA LYS A 127 8.60 -8.51 -21.58
C LYS A 127 9.37 -7.40 -22.30
N GLU A 128 9.17 -7.24 -23.59
CA GLU A 128 9.86 -6.24 -24.42
C GLU A 128 9.56 -4.82 -23.94
N GLU A 129 8.30 -4.54 -23.60
CA GLU A 129 7.88 -3.24 -23.06
C GLU A 129 8.46 -2.99 -21.66
N ALA A 130 8.48 -4.03 -20.82
CA ALA A 130 9.06 -3.93 -19.48
C ALA A 130 10.58 -3.68 -19.53
N GLU A 131 11.30 -4.35 -20.44
CA GLU A 131 12.74 -4.15 -20.65
C GLU A 131 13.06 -2.74 -21.16
N GLU A 132 12.34 -2.26 -22.16
CA GLU A 132 12.51 -0.89 -22.70
C GLU A 132 12.32 0.14 -21.58
N ARG A 133 11.21 0.04 -20.84
CA ARG A 133 10.91 0.96 -19.74
C ARG A 133 11.93 0.89 -18.59
N ALA A 134 12.42 -0.30 -18.28
CA ALA A 134 13.43 -0.47 -17.23
C ALA A 134 14.78 0.13 -17.64
N LEU A 135 15.19 -0.03 -18.90
CA LEU A 135 16.43 0.55 -19.43
C LEU A 135 16.40 2.07 -19.48
N ASP A 136 15.24 2.67 -19.72
CA ASP A 136 15.06 4.13 -19.68
C ASP A 136 15.18 4.71 -18.26
N LEU A 137 14.97 3.89 -17.22
CA LEU A 137 15.00 4.31 -15.82
C LEU A 137 16.31 3.96 -15.09
N LEU A 138 17.13 3.06 -15.65
CA LEU A 138 18.43 2.66 -15.10
C LEU A 138 19.56 3.55 -15.59
#